data_9fd020947449d0cd6f22b358261cce44
#
_entry.id   9fd020947449d0cd6f22b358261cce44
#
_cell.length_a   1.000
_cell.length_b   1.000
_cell.length_c   1.000
_cell.angle_alpha   90.00
_cell.angle_beta   90.00
_cell.angle_gamma   90.00
#
_symmetry.space_group_name_H-M   'P 1'
#
loop_
_entity.id
_entity.type
_entity.pdbx_description
1 polymer ?
#
loop_
_entity_poly.entity_id
_entity_poly.type
_entity_poly.pdbx_seq_one_letter_code
_entity_poly.pdbx_strand_id
1 'polypeptide(L)'
;MRDPRYDILFTPMAIGPVTAKNRFFQVPHCNGMGHAMPLAHAAMREVKAEGGWAVIATEECEIHPSGDVSPYVEARLWDDRDIPALALMCDKVHAHDALAAVELTHNGPTASNLYSREVLIAPSHQPSKYGYPAQARAMDKQDIANYRRWHREAALRGMRAGMDIIYV
;
A
#
# COMPACT_ATOMS: atom_id res chain seq x y z
N MET A 1 -10.08 30.34 -15.64
CA MET A 1 -10.49 30.78 -14.29
C MET A 1 -11.24 29.61 -13.65
N ARG A 2 -10.94 29.22 -12.40
CA ARG A 2 -11.61 28.10 -11.72
C ARG A 2 -13.04 28.53 -11.34
N ASP A 3 -13.99 27.59 -11.45
CA ASP A 3 -15.37 27.81 -10.99
C ASP A 3 -15.41 27.84 -9.46
N PRO A 4 -15.90 28.95 -8.82
CA PRO A 4 -15.93 29.10 -7.36
C PRO A 4 -16.71 27.99 -6.62
N ARG A 5 -17.63 27.30 -7.27
CA ARG A 5 -18.37 26.17 -6.68
C ARG A 5 -17.47 25.04 -6.23
N TYR A 6 -16.26 24.93 -6.80
CA TYR A 6 -15.29 23.88 -6.49
C TYR A 6 -14.15 24.36 -5.57
N ASP A 7 -14.22 25.58 -5.04
CA ASP A 7 -13.17 26.12 -4.17
C ASP A 7 -12.95 25.28 -2.91
N ILE A 8 -14.00 24.65 -2.41
CA ILE A 8 -13.91 23.72 -1.26
C ILE A 8 -12.89 22.59 -1.48
N LEU A 9 -12.69 22.12 -2.71
CA LEU A 9 -11.73 21.04 -3.02
C LEU A 9 -10.27 21.47 -2.78
N PHE A 10 -10.01 22.77 -2.77
CA PHE A 10 -8.67 23.34 -2.62
C PHE A 10 -8.41 23.89 -1.21
N THR A 11 -9.33 23.66 -0.28
CA THR A 11 -9.13 24.02 1.12
C THR A 11 -8.44 22.88 1.88
N PRO A 12 -7.57 23.20 2.86
CA PRO A 12 -6.96 22.19 3.72
C PRO A 12 -7.99 21.33 4.46
N MET A 13 -7.61 20.08 4.74
CA MET A 13 -8.45 19.13 5.47
C MET A 13 -7.62 18.37 6.50
N ALA A 14 -8.09 18.33 7.75
CA ALA A 14 -7.48 17.51 8.79
C ALA A 14 -7.81 16.04 8.59
N ILE A 15 -6.80 15.19 8.71
CA ILE A 15 -6.89 13.71 8.67
C ILE A 15 -6.18 13.20 9.93
N GLY A 16 -6.94 12.94 10.99
CA GLY A 16 -6.35 12.62 12.29
C GLY A 16 -5.36 13.72 12.75
N PRO A 17 -4.08 13.37 13.02
CA PRO A 17 -3.08 14.32 13.48
C PRO A 17 -2.42 15.15 12.37
N VAL A 18 -2.66 14.83 11.09
CA VAL A 18 -2.03 15.49 9.94
C VAL A 18 -3.02 16.35 9.17
N THR A 19 -2.52 17.31 8.39
CA THR A 19 -3.36 18.18 7.56
C THR A 19 -2.95 18.06 6.09
N ALA A 20 -3.89 17.60 5.26
CA ALA A 20 -3.77 17.61 3.81
C ALA A 20 -3.94 19.04 3.28
N LYS A 21 -3.08 19.50 2.36
CA LYS A 21 -3.11 20.86 1.80
C LYS A 21 -4.35 21.16 0.94
N ASN A 22 -5.05 20.14 0.50
CA ASN A 22 -6.33 20.21 -0.24
C ASN A 22 -7.08 18.88 -0.10
N ARG A 23 -8.18 18.68 -0.81
CA ARG A 23 -9.04 17.48 -0.71
C ARG A 23 -8.80 16.45 -1.82
N PHE A 24 -7.67 16.52 -2.52
CA PHE A 24 -7.32 15.55 -3.55
C PHE A 24 -6.46 14.44 -2.95
N PHE A 25 -7.02 13.24 -2.90
CA PHE A 25 -6.38 12.01 -2.43
C PHE A 25 -6.17 11.08 -3.63
N GLN A 26 -4.91 10.80 -3.97
CA GLN A 26 -4.58 9.77 -4.95
C GLN A 26 -4.63 8.42 -4.24
N VAL A 27 -5.69 7.68 -4.51
CA VAL A 27 -5.92 6.34 -3.96
C VAL A 27 -4.84 5.35 -4.41
N PRO A 28 -4.67 4.21 -3.74
CA PRO A 28 -3.74 3.17 -4.15
C PRO A 28 -3.92 2.81 -5.62
N HIS A 29 -2.81 2.70 -6.34
CA HIS A 29 -2.78 2.40 -7.76
C HIS A 29 -1.66 1.42 -8.05
N CYS A 30 -2.04 0.17 -8.26
CA CYS A 30 -1.16 -0.94 -8.55
C CYS A 30 -0.59 -0.85 -9.97
N ASN A 31 0.73 -0.97 -10.07
CA ASN A 31 1.46 -0.94 -11.34
C ASN A 31 2.67 -1.89 -11.35
N GLY A 32 2.86 -2.68 -10.27
CA GLY A 32 3.91 -3.68 -10.15
C GLY A 32 5.33 -3.13 -10.03
N MET A 33 5.49 -1.88 -9.62
CA MET A 33 6.81 -1.22 -9.55
C MET A 33 7.40 -1.20 -8.14
N GLY A 34 6.55 -1.25 -7.11
CA GLY A 34 6.94 -0.90 -5.74
C GLY A 34 8.09 -1.71 -5.18
N HIS A 35 8.15 -3.00 -5.50
CA HIS A 35 9.25 -3.85 -5.09
C HIS A 35 10.38 -3.93 -6.12
N ALA A 36 10.06 -4.20 -7.37
CA ALA A 36 11.05 -4.48 -8.41
C ALA A 36 11.72 -3.21 -8.97
N MET A 37 11.03 -2.07 -8.94
CA MET A 37 11.48 -0.80 -9.52
C MET A 37 11.23 0.38 -8.59
N PRO A 38 11.83 0.42 -7.38
CA PRO A 38 11.51 1.42 -6.36
C PRO A 38 11.80 2.86 -6.79
N LEU A 39 12.81 3.09 -7.62
CA LEU A 39 13.10 4.42 -8.18
C LEU A 39 11.99 4.90 -9.11
N ALA A 40 11.49 4.03 -9.99
CA ALA A 40 10.39 4.36 -10.90
C ALA A 40 9.08 4.57 -10.13
N HIS A 41 8.80 3.75 -9.13
CA HIS A 41 7.67 3.90 -8.23
C HIS A 41 7.69 5.25 -7.51
N ALA A 42 8.81 5.62 -6.89
CA ALA A 42 8.98 6.88 -6.20
C ALA A 42 8.82 8.09 -7.15
N ALA A 43 9.45 8.06 -8.34
CA ALA A 43 9.33 9.11 -9.33
C ALA A 43 7.90 9.28 -9.85
N MET A 44 7.17 8.19 -10.08
CA MET A 44 5.77 8.24 -10.50
C MET A 44 4.87 8.89 -9.42
N ARG A 45 5.15 8.64 -8.14
CA ARG A 45 4.42 9.25 -7.02
C ARG A 45 4.80 10.74 -6.86
N GLU A 46 6.07 11.07 -7.03
CA GLU A 46 6.59 12.46 -7.02
C GLU A 46 5.85 13.35 -8.02
N VAL A 47 5.73 12.91 -9.29
CA VAL A 47 5.02 13.68 -10.34
C VAL A 47 3.56 14.01 -9.95
N LYS A 48 2.88 13.10 -9.23
CA LYS A 48 1.52 13.36 -8.75
C LYS A 48 1.51 14.38 -7.61
N ALA A 49 2.47 14.31 -6.69
CA ALA A 49 2.63 15.30 -5.61
C ALA A 49 2.96 16.68 -6.16
N GLU A 50 3.90 16.77 -7.15
CA GLU A 50 4.24 17.98 -7.90
C GLU A 50 3.02 18.55 -8.62
N GLY A 51 2.16 17.69 -9.20
CA GLY A 51 0.90 18.06 -9.83
C GLY A 51 -0.17 18.60 -8.87
N GLY A 52 0.12 18.67 -7.56
CA GLY A 52 -0.72 19.33 -6.56
C GLY A 52 -1.64 18.43 -5.74
N TRP A 53 -1.55 17.11 -5.87
CA TRP A 53 -2.28 16.20 -4.98
C TRP A 53 -1.79 16.35 -3.54
N ALA A 54 -2.71 16.30 -2.57
CA ALA A 54 -2.39 16.48 -1.16
C ALA A 54 -2.01 15.18 -0.46
N VAL A 55 -2.54 14.05 -0.89
CA VAL A 55 -2.20 12.73 -0.37
C VAL A 55 -1.87 11.80 -1.53
N ILE A 56 -0.74 11.12 -1.43
CA ILE A 56 -0.27 10.16 -2.42
C ILE A 56 -0.15 8.79 -1.77
N ALA A 57 -0.96 7.83 -2.21
CA ALA A 57 -0.86 6.46 -1.73
C ALA A 57 0.12 5.63 -2.56
N THR A 58 0.62 4.56 -1.94
CA THR A 58 1.38 3.50 -2.60
C THR A 58 0.51 2.74 -3.60
N GLU A 59 1.03 1.66 -4.15
CA GLU A 59 0.26 0.49 -4.57
C GLU A 59 -0.35 -0.18 -3.34
N GLU A 60 -1.10 -1.25 -3.52
CA GLU A 60 -1.31 -2.17 -2.40
C GLU A 60 0.06 -2.64 -1.91
N CYS A 61 0.24 -2.65 -0.60
CA CYS A 61 1.50 -2.99 0.04
C CYS A 61 1.34 -4.29 0.81
N GLU A 62 1.93 -5.35 0.30
CA GLU A 62 1.82 -6.69 0.85
C GLU A 62 2.49 -6.77 2.24
N ILE A 63 1.76 -7.27 3.22
CA ILE A 63 2.23 -7.35 4.62
C ILE A 63 3.00 -8.63 4.95
N HIS A 64 2.84 -9.69 4.13
CA HIS A 64 3.44 -11.00 4.37
C HIS A 64 3.52 -11.83 3.07
N PRO A 65 4.55 -12.67 2.89
CA PRO A 65 4.71 -13.51 1.69
C PRO A 65 3.52 -14.40 1.34
N SER A 66 2.71 -14.79 2.32
CA SER A 66 1.51 -15.63 2.07
C SER A 66 0.36 -14.89 1.38
N GLY A 67 0.50 -13.60 1.11
CA GLY A 67 -0.48 -12.79 0.39
C GLY A 67 0.04 -12.19 -0.92
N ASP A 68 1.06 -12.79 -1.52
CA ASP A 68 1.77 -12.30 -2.71
C ASP A 68 0.90 -12.37 -3.99
N VAL A 69 0.82 -11.27 -4.72
CA VAL A 69 0.02 -11.10 -5.97
C VAL A 69 0.84 -11.37 -7.25
N SER A 70 1.90 -12.16 -7.16
CA SER A 70 2.72 -12.49 -8.34
C SER A 70 1.88 -12.84 -9.60
N PRO A 71 2.40 -12.60 -10.80
CA PRO A 71 3.84 -12.33 -11.10
C PRO A 71 4.25 -10.86 -10.89
N TYR A 72 3.34 -9.98 -10.60
CA TYR A 72 3.61 -8.55 -10.41
C TYR A 72 3.56 -8.21 -8.92
N VAL A 73 4.66 -8.53 -8.21
CA VAL A 73 4.79 -8.15 -6.80
C VAL A 73 4.74 -6.63 -6.69
N GLU A 74 3.70 -6.16 -6.00
CA GLU A 74 3.45 -4.76 -5.73
C GLU A 74 4.45 -4.22 -4.69
N ALA A 75 4.15 -3.10 -4.05
CA ALA A 75 4.91 -2.67 -2.89
C ALA A 75 4.77 -3.71 -1.76
N ARG A 76 5.77 -3.81 -0.92
CA ARG A 76 5.73 -4.77 0.20
C ARG A 76 6.39 -4.22 1.45
N LEU A 77 5.97 -4.74 2.59
CA LEU A 77 6.54 -4.52 3.92
C LEU A 77 6.64 -5.84 4.69
N TRP A 78 7.16 -6.88 4.02
CA TRP A 78 7.33 -8.20 4.60
C TRP A 78 8.34 -8.19 5.75
N ASP A 79 9.44 -7.45 5.56
CA ASP A 79 10.46 -7.26 6.58
C ASP A 79 11.12 -5.87 6.48
N ASP A 80 12.11 -5.62 7.34
CA ASP A 80 12.77 -4.31 7.44
C ASP A 80 13.60 -3.92 6.20
N ARG A 81 13.95 -4.88 5.34
CA ARG A 81 14.68 -4.63 4.08
C ARG A 81 13.82 -3.91 3.05
N ASP A 82 12.50 -3.92 3.22
CA ASP A 82 11.57 -3.26 2.33
C ASP A 82 11.39 -1.76 2.65
N ILE A 83 11.79 -1.33 3.87
CA ILE A 83 11.65 0.06 4.33
C ILE A 83 12.32 1.09 3.41
N PRO A 84 13.57 0.90 2.94
CA PRO A 84 14.25 1.92 2.14
C PRO A 84 13.53 2.30 0.85
N ALA A 85 12.86 1.35 0.19
CA ALA A 85 12.11 1.60 -1.04
C ALA A 85 10.93 2.56 -0.81
N LEU A 86 10.22 2.38 0.30
CA LEU A 86 9.08 3.23 0.67
C LEU A 86 9.54 4.56 1.29
N ALA A 87 10.64 4.58 2.02
CA ALA A 87 11.24 5.82 2.51
C ALA A 87 11.61 6.76 1.36
N LEU A 88 12.20 6.22 0.29
CA LEU A 88 12.49 7.00 -0.92
C LEU A 88 11.21 7.62 -1.51
N MET A 89 10.10 6.89 -1.56
CA MET A 89 8.82 7.44 -2.01
C MET A 89 8.32 8.56 -1.08
N CYS A 90 8.41 8.36 0.24
CA CYS A 90 8.01 9.39 1.21
C CYS A 90 8.80 10.68 1.02
N ASP A 91 10.14 10.60 0.92
CA ASP A 91 11.00 11.76 0.69
C ASP A 91 10.58 12.54 -0.56
N LYS A 92 10.29 11.82 -1.66
CA LYS A 92 9.86 12.41 -2.93
C LYS A 92 8.49 13.08 -2.84
N VAL A 93 7.56 12.48 -2.14
CA VAL A 93 6.20 13.03 -1.92
C VAL A 93 6.25 14.25 -1.00
N HIS A 94 7.01 14.16 0.10
CA HIS A 94 7.14 15.24 1.07
C HIS A 94 7.83 16.48 0.49
N ALA A 95 8.71 16.34 -0.50
CA ALA A 95 9.35 17.46 -1.20
C ALA A 95 8.35 18.44 -1.85
N HIS A 96 7.09 18.02 -2.00
CA HIS A 96 6.01 18.82 -2.59
C HIS A 96 4.87 19.14 -1.61
N ASP A 97 5.13 19.13 -0.30
CA ASP A 97 4.13 19.39 0.75
C ASP A 97 2.89 18.48 0.64
N ALA A 98 3.07 17.25 0.16
CA ALA A 98 2.04 16.21 0.11
C ALA A 98 2.29 15.15 1.19
N LEU A 99 1.22 14.51 1.64
CA LEU A 99 1.28 13.42 2.61
C LEU A 99 1.47 12.07 1.88
N ALA A 100 2.32 11.22 2.42
CA ALA A 100 2.53 9.86 1.96
C ALA A 100 1.61 8.88 2.69
N ALA A 101 0.89 8.04 1.94
CA ALA A 101 0.00 7.03 2.48
C ALA A 101 0.40 5.62 2.01
N VAL A 102 0.21 4.62 2.85
CA VAL A 102 0.38 3.20 2.49
C VAL A 102 -0.93 2.45 2.68
N GLU A 103 -1.33 1.65 1.68
CA GLU A 103 -2.40 0.66 1.82
C GLU A 103 -1.78 -0.69 2.17
N LEU A 104 -2.10 -1.20 3.35
CA LEU A 104 -1.61 -2.51 3.80
C LEU A 104 -2.59 -3.61 3.39
N THR A 105 -2.09 -4.61 2.67
CA THR A 105 -2.93 -5.68 2.15
C THR A 105 -2.39 -7.07 2.47
N HIS A 106 -3.32 -8.02 2.48
CA HIS A 106 -3.03 -9.44 2.38
C HIS A 106 -4.09 -10.04 1.45
N ASN A 107 -3.67 -10.46 0.28
CA ASN A 107 -4.58 -10.78 -0.81
C ASN A 107 -5.39 -12.06 -0.62
N GLY A 108 -5.04 -12.89 0.37
CA GLY A 108 -5.82 -14.06 0.70
C GLY A 108 -6.11 -14.96 -0.51
N PRO A 109 -7.40 -15.25 -0.80
CA PRO A 109 -7.76 -16.12 -1.93
C PRO A 109 -7.59 -15.45 -3.30
N THR A 110 -7.30 -14.16 -3.37
CA THR A 110 -6.99 -13.47 -4.63
C THR A 110 -5.50 -13.47 -4.95
N ALA A 111 -4.65 -13.83 -3.98
CA ALA A 111 -3.22 -14.03 -4.18
C ALA A 111 -2.94 -15.21 -5.12
N SER A 112 -1.78 -15.21 -5.70
CA SER A 112 -1.26 -16.33 -6.50
C SER A 112 -0.16 -17.09 -5.78
N ASN A 113 0.59 -16.40 -4.91
CA ASN A 113 1.79 -16.89 -4.21
C ASN A 113 2.81 -17.59 -5.13
N LEU A 114 2.90 -17.14 -6.39
CA LEU A 114 3.82 -17.72 -7.36
C LEU A 114 5.28 -17.35 -7.09
N TYR A 115 5.50 -16.18 -6.48
CA TYR A 115 6.84 -15.72 -6.09
C TYR A 115 7.25 -16.33 -4.76
N SER A 116 6.42 -16.21 -3.74
CA SER A 116 6.72 -16.66 -2.37
C SER A 116 6.65 -18.17 -2.19
N ARG A 117 5.80 -18.85 -2.98
CA ARG A 117 5.49 -20.28 -2.84
C ARG A 117 4.82 -20.66 -1.51
N GLU A 118 4.31 -19.68 -0.79
CA GLU A 118 3.55 -19.90 0.44
C GLU A 118 2.16 -20.46 0.16
N VAL A 119 1.59 -21.14 1.14
CA VAL A 119 0.20 -21.64 1.03
C VAL A 119 -0.77 -20.48 1.16
N LEU A 120 -1.70 -20.37 0.21
CA LEU A 120 -2.80 -19.41 0.30
C LEU A 120 -3.66 -19.66 1.54
N ILE A 121 -3.99 -18.60 2.27
CA ILE A 121 -4.89 -18.64 3.43
C ILE A 121 -6.08 -17.72 3.22
N ALA A 122 -7.26 -18.13 3.68
CA ALA A 122 -8.50 -17.37 3.55
C ALA A 122 -9.44 -17.68 4.73
N PRO A 123 -10.52 -16.93 4.93
CA PRO A 123 -11.51 -17.27 5.96
C PRO A 123 -12.14 -18.66 5.81
N SER A 124 -12.18 -19.19 4.59
CA SER A 124 -12.69 -20.54 4.27
C SER A 124 -11.87 -21.21 3.19
N HIS A 125 -11.98 -22.54 3.07
CA HIS A 125 -11.40 -23.27 1.93
C HIS A 125 -12.08 -22.82 0.63
N GLN A 126 -11.30 -22.32 -0.33
CA GLN A 126 -11.83 -21.88 -1.61
C GLN A 126 -10.73 -21.85 -2.69
N PRO A 127 -11.09 -22.03 -3.98
CA PRO A 127 -10.16 -21.85 -5.07
C PRO A 127 -9.73 -20.40 -5.19
N SER A 128 -8.56 -20.15 -5.80
CA SER A 128 -8.13 -18.81 -6.14
C SER A 128 -9.14 -18.13 -7.07
N LYS A 129 -9.46 -16.86 -6.79
CA LYS A 129 -10.45 -16.09 -7.55
C LYS A 129 -10.04 -15.82 -9.00
N TYR A 130 -8.75 -15.70 -9.27
CA TYR A 130 -8.25 -15.29 -10.60
C TYR A 130 -7.81 -16.47 -11.47
N GLY A 131 -8.34 -17.67 -11.22
CA GLY A 131 -8.09 -18.84 -12.07
C GLY A 131 -6.67 -19.40 -11.95
N TYR A 132 -5.90 -18.97 -10.97
CA TYR A 132 -4.63 -19.63 -10.64
C TYR A 132 -4.91 -21.08 -10.18
N PRO A 133 -4.05 -22.06 -10.54
CA PRO A 133 -4.21 -23.44 -10.12
C PRO A 133 -3.80 -23.61 -8.64
N ALA A 134 -4.44 -22.83 -7.76
CA ALA A 134 -4.15 -22.77 -6.34
C ALA A 134 -5.45 -22.74 -5.53
N GLN A 135 -5.38 -23.27 -4.33
CA GLN A 135 -6.50 -23.32 -3.40
C GLN A 135 -6.07 -22.76 -2.05
N ALA A 136 -6.87 -21.84 -1.51
CA ALA A 136 -6.66 -21.31 -0.18
C ALA A 136 -7.21 -22.31 0.87
N ARG A 137 -6.42 -22.54 1.91
CA ARG A 137 -6.93 -23.23 3.11
C ARG A 137 -7.63 -22.27 4.04
N ALA A 138 -8.59 -22.76 4.81
CA ALA A 138 -9.20 -21.99 5.87
C ALA A 138 -8.16 -21.65 6.95
N MET A 139 -8.23 -20.40 7.44
CA MET A 139 -7.44 -19.93 8.57
C MET A 139 -7.90 -20.58 9.87
N ASP A 140 -6.96 -20.96 10.70
CA ASP A 140 -7.21 -21.32 12.09
C ASP A 140 -7.02 -20.10 13.02
N LYS A 141 -7.18 -20.30 14.33
CA LYS A 141 -7.01 -19.22 15.31
C LYS A 141 -5.58 -18.67 15.36
N GLN A 142 -4.58 -19.52 15.10
CA GLN A 142 -3.18 -19.10 15.07
C GLN A 142 -2.90 -18.25 13.83
N ASP A 143 -3.47 -18.61 12.67
CA ASP A 143 -3.37 -17.81 11.45
C ASP A 143 -3.98 -16.42 11.65
N ILE A 144 -5.13 -16.33 12.30
CA ILE A 144 -5.77 -15.04 12.61
C ILE A 144 -4.88 -14.20 13.54
N ALA A 145 -4.25 -14.81 14.53
CA ALA A 145 -3.30 -14.12 15.41
C ALA A 145 -2.07 -13.64 14.65
N ASN A 146 -1.53 -14.46 13.75
CA ASN A 146 -0.42 -14.12 12.88
C ASN A 146 -0.78 -12.99 11.91
N TYR A 147 -1.94 -13.07 11.26
CA TYR A 147 -2.45 -12.03 10.34
C TYR A 147 -2.51 -10.65 11.02
N ARG A 148 -3.06 -10.58 12.24
CA ARG A 148 -3.08 -9.33 13.02
C ARG A 148 -1.68 -8.84 13.38
N ARG A 149 -0.76 -9.75 13.70
CA ARG A 149 0.63 -9.41 13.96
C ARG A 149 1.32 -8.85 12.72
N TRP A 150 1.16 -9.47 11.54
CA TRP A 150 1.75 -9.00 10.29
C TRP A 150 1.28 -7.61 9.90
N HIS A 151 -0.02 -7.32 10.04
CA HIS A 151 -0.55 -5.96 9.84
C HIS A 151 0.10 -4.95 10.78
N ARG A 152 0.19 -5.28 12.07
CA ARG A 152 0.84 -4.40 13.04
C ARG A 152 2.32 -4.17 12.71
N GLU A 153 3.06 -5.20 12.38
CA GLU A 153 4.48 -5.10 12.03
C GLU A 153 4.68 -4.29 10.74
N ALA A 154 3.86 -4.51 9.72
CA ALA A 154 3.89 -3.73 8.49
C ALA A 154 3.54 -2.26 8.73
N ALA A 155 2.54 -1.96 9.57
CA ALA A 155 2.21 -0.59 9.95
C ALA A 155 3.39 0.12 10.63
N LEU A 156 4.08 -0.56 11.55
CA LEU A 156 5.27 -0.01 12.22
C LEU A 156 6.43 0.24 11.23
N ARG A 157 6.60 -0.64 10.24
CA ARG A 157 7.58 -0.43 9.14
C ARG A 157 7.18 0.76 8.27
N GLY A 158 5.89 0.89 7.93
CA GLY A 158 5.38 2.06 7.20
C GLY A 158 5.65 3.38 7.93
N MET A 159 5.41 3.43 9.24
CA MET A 159 5.76 4.59 10.07
C MET A 159 7.28 4.89 10.03
N ARG A 160 8.12 3.85 10.12
CA ARG A 160 9.59 4.00 10.04
C ARG A 160 10.07 4.44 8.65
N ALA A 161 9.31 4.12 7.61
CA ALA A 161 9.55 4.61 6.25
C ALA A 161 9.15 6.08 6.05
N GLY A 162 8.41 6.68 6.99
CA GLY A 162 7.95 8.07 6.89
C GLY A 162 6.51 8.24 6.40
N MET A 163 5.70 7.15 6.40
CA MET A 163 4.29 7.27 6.02
C MET A 163 3.49 8.08 7.04
N ASP A 164 2.72 9.05 6.56
CA ASP A 164 1.83 9.90 7.37
C ASP A 164 0.49 9.21 7.64
N ILE A 165 0.05 8.36 6.71
CA ILE A 165 -1.25 7.70 6.74
C ILE A 165 -1.06 6.19 6.50
N ILE A 166 -1.62 5.39 7.40
CA ILE A 166 -1.71 3.93 7.26
C ILE A 166 -3.16 3.58 6.96
N TYR A 167 -3.42 3.04 5.77
CA TYR A 167 -4.72 2.55 5.32
C TYR A 167 -4.76 1.02 5.44
N VAL A 168 -5.78 0.47 6.11
CA VAL A 168 -6.00 -0.96 6.36
C VAL A 168 -7.42 -1.38 6.01
#